data_164cb8cf91a694f264f29be31346f394
#
_entry.id   164cb8cf91a694f264f29be31346f394
#
_cell.length_a   1.000
_cell.length_b   1.000
_cell.length_c   1.000
_cell.angle_alpha   90.00
_cell.angle_beta   90.00
_cell.angle_gamma   90.00
#
_symmetry.space_group_name_H-M   'P 1'
#
loop_
_entity.id
_entity.type
_entity.pdbx_description
1 polymer ?
#
loop_
_entity_poly.entity_id
_entity_poly.type
_entity_poly.pdbx_seq_one_letter_code
_entity_poly.pdbx_strand_id
1 'polypeptide(L)'
;MQKKFVLAIGVAVALGACHSTSYHSDEAIVEVPFTEVHVTDHFWAPRIEVNRTVSIPSAFRQCEINGRFDNFALAGGLIKGEHKGDFPFDDTDPYKIIEGASYSLAVKYDPKLDAYLDSVITLIGAAQEPDGYLTTCVTNKCERLNRWWGSKRWEKLNSHELYNSGHLYEAAVAHYQATGKRSLLDIALKNADLVCKDFGPGEGQKHVPSGHPIIEMGLAKLYKVTDEQKYLDMAKYFVEETG
;
A
#
# COMPACT_ATOMS: atom_id res chain seq x y z
N MET A 1 27.49 -44.26 -54.01
CA MET A 1 27.99 -43.18 -53.15
C MET A 1 26.78 -42.52 -52.51
N GLN A 2 26.40 -42.93 -51.30
CA GLN A 2 25.30 -42.35 -50.54
C GLN A 2 25.85 -41.34 -49.50
N LYS A 3 25.48 -40.04 -49.61
CA LYS A 3 25.83 -39.03 -48.65
C LYS A 3 24.83 -39.07 -47.52
N LYS A 4 25.27 -39.41 -46.32
CA LYS A 4 24.48 -39.29 -45.08
C LYS A 4 24.50 -37.84 -44.60
N PHE A 5 23.35 -37.21 -44.52
CA PHE A 5 23.16 -35.93 -43.84
C PHE A 5 22.98 -36.22 -42.35
N VAL A 6 23.83 -35.64 -41.51
CA VAL A 6 23.66 -35.61 -40.06
C VAL A 6 23.02 -34.30 -39.70
N LEU A 7 21.78 -34.36 -39.16
CA LEU A 7 21.06 -33.21 -38.67
C LEU A 7 21.45 -32.99 -37.19
N ALA A 8 22.19 -31.95 -36.90
CA ALA A 8 22.50 -31.55 -35.54
C ALA A 8 21.35 -30.71 -34.97
N ILE A 9 20.60 -31.25 -34.01
CA ILE A 9 19.59 -30.54 -33.25
C ILE A 9 20.30 -29.80 -32.12
N GLY A 10 20.42 -28.48 -32.26
CA GLY A 10 20.89 -27.60 -31.18
C GLY A 10 19.78 -27.36 -30.16
N VAL A 11 19.97 -27.88 -28.96
CA VAL A 11 19.12 -27.54 -27.80
C VAL A 11 19.58 -26.18 -27.25
N ALA A 12 18.78 -25.13 -27.47
CA ALA A 12 18.99 -23.86 -26.83
C ALA A 12 18.48 -23.94 -25.39
N VAL A 13 19.42 -24.04 -24.43
CA VAL A 13 19.09 -23.87 -23.00
C VAL A 13 18.91 -22.37 -22.75
N ALA A 14 17.67 -21.96 -22.56
CA ALA A 14 17.36 -20.62 -22.06
C ALA A 14 17.80 -20.56 -20.59
N LEU A 15 18.97 -19.99 -20.35
CA LEU A 15 19.36 -19.56 -18.99
C LEU A 15 18.47 -18.39 -18.60
N GLY A 16 17.43 -18.66 -17.81
CA GLY A 16 16.68 -17.65 -17.10
C GLY A 16 17.64 -16.91 -16.18
N ALA A 17 17.94 -15.66 -16.49
CA ALA A 17 18.66 -14.77 -15.60
C ALA A 17 17.75 -14.51 -14.39
N CYS A 18 17.99 -15.25 -13.29
CA CYS A 18 17.58 -14.78 -11.97
C CYS A 18 18.28 -13.44 -11.76
N HIS A 19 17.53 -12.35 -11.85
CA HIS A 19 17.99 -11.09 -11.33
C HIS A 19 18.03 -11.22 -9.81
N SER A 20 19.17 -11.65 -9.29
CA SER A 20 19.50 -11.41 -7.90
C SER A 20 19.68 -9.89 -7.78
N THR A 21 18.70 -9.20 -7.21
CA THR A 21 18.89 -7.85 -6.70
C THR A 21 20.01 -7.94 -5.66
N SER A 22 21.20 -7.55 -6.03
CA SER A 22 22.30 -7.36 -5.08
C SER A 22 21.94 -6.16 -4.23
N TYR A 23 21.38 -6.41 -3.06
CA TYR A 23 21.31 -5.42 -2.00
C TYR A 23 22.74 -5.09 -1.57
N HIS A 24 23.29 -4.00 -2.07
CA HIS A 24 24.44 -3.37 -1.45
C HIS A 24 23.92 -2.61 -0.22
N SER A 25 23.64 -3.31 0.86
CA SER A 25 23.46 -2.69 2.16
C SER A 25 24.74 -2.85 2.95
N ASP A 26 25.28 -1.74 3.46
CA ASP A 26 26.24 -1.74 4.58
C ASP A 26 25.58 -2.23 5.88
N GLU A 27 24.39 -2.80 5.79
CA GLU A 27 23.60 -3.28 6.90
C GLU A 27 24.16 -4.61 7.42
N ALA A 28 24.54 -4.63 8.68
CA ALA A 28 24.98 -5.84 9.37
C ALA A 28 23.84 -6.86 9.58
N ILE A 29 22.56 -6.44 9.35
CA ILE A 29 21.35 -7.25 9.53
C ILE A 29 20.51 -7.16 8.26
N VAL A 30 20.19 -8.31 7.69
CA VAL A 30 19.29 -8.43 6.52
C VAL A 30 17.99 -9.09 6.97
N GLU A 31 16.85 -8.45 6.66
CA GLU A 31 15.55 -9.03 6.99
C GLU A 31 15.25 -10.26 6.13
N VAL A 32 14.63 -11.28 6.73
CA VAL A 32 14.07 -12.41 6.00
C VAL A 32 12.74 -11.98 5.40
N PRO A 33 12.52 -12.12 4.07
CA PRO A 33 11.24 -11.81 3.47
C PRO A 33 10.11 -12.60 4.15
N PHE A 34 9.01 -11.94 4.49
CA PHE A 34 7.89 -12.60 5.16
C PHE A 34 7.30 -13.76 4.33
N THR A 35 7.45 -13.71 3.01
CA THR A 35 7.04 -14.78 2.07
C THR A 35 7.85 -16.06 2.22
N GLU A 36 9.01 -16.01 2.88
CA GLU A 36 9.87 -17.16 3.17
C GLU A 36 9.70 -17.69 4.59
N VAL A 37 8.87 -17.03 5.41
CA VAL A 37 8.64 -17.41 6.80
C VAL A 37 7.43 -18.36 6.91
N HIS A 38 7.66 -19.57 7.40
CA HIS A 38 6.63 -20.57 7.60
C HIS A 38 6.49 -20.93 9.09
N VAL A 39 5.33 -20.65 9.65
CA VAL A 39 5.00 -20.95 11.05
C VAL A 39 4.33 -22.31 11.13
N THR A 40 4.99 -23.28 11.81
CA THR A 40 4.54 -24.67 11.90
C THR A 40 4.29 -25.16 13.34
N ASP A 41 4.37 -24.25 14.31
CA ASP A 41 4.18 -24.58 15.73
C ASP A 41 2.70 -24.80 16.11
N HIS A 42 2.48 -25.30 17.34
CA HIS A 42 1.13 -25.56 17.84
C HIS A 42 0.46 -24.36 18.53
N PHE A 43 1.18 -23.25 18.67
CA PHE A 43 0.66 -22.04 19.31
C PHE A 43 0.24 -20.97 18.29
N TRP A 44 1.14 -20.57 17.38
CA TRP A 44 0.88 -19.50 16.41
C TRP A 44 0.12 -19.98 15.17
N ALA A 45 0.45 -21.17 14.64
CA ALA A 45 -0.20 -21.66 13.41
C ALA A 45 -1.73 -21.72 13.51
N PRO A 46 -2.36 -22.21 14.62
CA PRO A 46 -3.82 -22.15 14.77
C PRO A 46 -4.38 -20.73 14.82
N ARG A 47 -3.64 -19.77 15.40
CA ARG A 47 -4.06 -18.35 15.47
C ARG A 47 -4.00 -17.69 14.12
N ILE A 48 -2.98 -17.97 13.32
CA ILE A 48 -2.87 -17.52 11.92
C ILE A 48 -4.05 -18.04 11.10
N GLU A 49 -4.46 -19.31 11.30
CA GLU A 49 -5.61 -19.87 10.59
C GLU A 49 -6.93 -19.22 11.03
N VAL A 50 -7.13 -18.93 12.32
CA VAL A 50 -8.28 -18.16 12.82
C VAL A 50 -8.28 -16.76 12.24
N ASN A 51 -7.11 -16.07 12.20
CA ASN A 51 -7.01 -14.75 11.59
C ASN A 51 -7.43 -14.78 10.11
N ARG A 52 -6.94 -15.76 9.36
CA ARG A 52 -7.28 -15.95 7.95
C ARG A 52 -8.75 -16.22 7.70
N THR A 53 -9.37 -17.10 8.51
CA THR A 53 -10.73 -17.63 8.25
C THR A 53 -11.84 -16.86 8.96
N VAL A 54 -11.51 -16.10 9.99
CA VAL A 54 -12.51 -15.40 10.83
C VAL A 54 -12.23 -13.91 10.92
N SER A 55 -11.01 -13.49 11.37
CA SER A 55 -10.75 -12.08 11.67
C SER A 55 -10.72 -11.21 10.41
N ILE A 56 -10.00 -11.62 9.38
CA ILE A 56 -9.89 -10.87 8.11
C ILE A 56 -11.27 -10.74 7.45
N PRO A 57 -12.06 -11.82 7.23
CA PRO A 57 -13.41 -11.69 6.69
C PRO A 57 -14.34 -10.82 7.54
N SER A 58 -14.24 -10.91 8.87
CA SER A 58 -15.02 -10.07 9.78
C SER A 58 -14.65 -8.59 9.65
N ALA A 59 -13.37 -8.29 9.55
CA ALA A 59 -12.89 -6.92 9.41
C ALA A 59 -13.35 -6.29 8.07
N PHE A 60 -13.26 -7.01 6.96
CA PHE A 60 -13.83 -6.55 5.68
C PHE A 60 -15.32 -6.30 5.77
N ARG A 61 -16.07 -7.22 6.40
CA ARG A 61 -17.51 -7.04 6.62
C ARG A 61 -17.81 -5.77 7.44
N GLN A 62 -16.99 -5.45 8.45
CA GLN A 62 -17.14 -4.18 9.18
C GLN A 62 -16.90 -2.96 8.29
N CYS A 63 -15.92 -3.00 7.40
CA CYS A 63 -15.71 -1.95 6.42
C CYS A 63 -16.92 -1.77 5.48
N GLU A 64 -17.53 -2.86 5.04
CA GLU A 64 -18.76 -2.82 4.22
C GLU A 64 -19.92 -2.17 4.99
N ILE A 65 -20.23 -2.69 6.19
CA ILE A 65 -21.35 -2.22 7.01
C ILE A 65 -21.19 -0.75 7.39
N ASN A 66 -19.97 -0.32 7.72
CA ASN A 66 -19.68 1.05 8.13
C ASN A 66 -19.43 1.99 6.94
N GLY A 67 -19.58 1.52 5.70
CA GLY A 67 -19.49 2.31 4.48
C GLY A 67 -18.08 2.82 4.16
N ARG A 68 -17.03 2.12 4.62
CA ARG A 68 -15.63 2.50 4.30
C ARG A 68 -15.37 2.42 2.79
N PHE A 69 -15.86 1.38 2.13
CA PHE A 69 -15.75 1.23 0.68
C PHE A 69 -16.67 2.18 -0.08
N ASP A 70 -17.85 2.50 0.48
CA ASP A 70 -18.75 3.49 -0.09
C ASP A 70 -18.09 4.87 -0.18
N ASN A 71 -17.24 5.24 0.81
CA ASN A 71 -16.53 6.51 0.79
C ASN A 71 -15.57 6.64 -0.40
N PHE A 72 -14.88 5.55 -0.77
CA PHE A 72 -14.04 5.49 -1.97
C PHE A 72 -14.90 5.53 -3.25
N ALA A 73 -15.99 4.75 -3.29
CA ALA A 73 -16.90 4.76 -4.43
C ALA A 73 -17.54 6.14 -4.65
N LEU A 74 -17.87 6.85 -3.57
CA LEU A 74 -18.40 8.22 -3.61
C LEU A 74 -17.33 9.21 -4.13
N ALA A 75 -16.11 9.15 -3.60
CA ALA A 75 -15.00 9.98 -4.03
C ALA A 75 -14.64 9.76 -5.51
N GLY A 76 -14.75 8.53 -5.98
CA GLY A 76 -14.59 8.15 -7.38
C GLY A 76 -15.79 8.45 -8.28
N GLY A 77 -16.89 9.01 -7.74
CA GLY A 77 -18.09 9.33 -8.52
C GLY A 77 -18.88 8.10 -8.98
N LEU A 78 -18.60 6.91 -8.45
CA LEU A 78 -19.27 5.67 -8.82
C LEU A 78 -20.67 5.54 -8.20
N ILE A 79 -20.88 6.18 -7.06
CA ILE A 79 -22.16 6.26 -6.36
C ILE A 79 -22.46 7.70 -5.95
N LYS A 80 -23.71 7.94 -5.57
CA LYS A 80 -24.16 9.20 -4.97
C LYS A 80 -24.52 8.94 -3.49
N GLY A 81 -24.33 9.93 -2.65
CA GLY A 81 -24.66 9.83 -1.23
C GLY A 81 -23.84 10.79 -0.38
N GLU A 82 -23.73 10.46 0.90
CA GLU A 82 -22.98 11.23 1.88
C GLU A 82 -21.79 10.38 2.40
N HIS A 83 -20.71 11.05 2.74
CA HIS A 83 -19.55 10.44 3.38
C HIS A 83 -19.94 9.86 4.74
N LYS A 84 -19.54 8.62 5.02
CA LYS A 84 -19.80 7.89 6.26
C LYS A 84 -18.59 7.88 7.18
N GLY A 85 -18.84 7.72 8.49
CA GLY A 85 -17.78 7.66 9.51
C GLY A 85 -17.49 9.03 10.13
N ASP A 86 -16.82 9.04 11.28
CA ASP A 86 -16.67 10.21 12.16
C ASP A 86 -15.23 10.72 12.27
N PHE A 87 -14.30 10.08 11.57
CA PHE A 87 -12.87 10.40 11.62
C PHE A 87 -12.26 10.59 10.22
N PRO A 88 -11.29 11.50 10.08
CA PRO A 88 -10.61 11.74 8.82
C PRO A 88 -9.67 10.59 8.41
N PHE A 89 -9.35 9.69 9.36
CA PHE A 89 -8.49 8.53 9.16
C PHE A 89 -9.26 7.22 8.90
N ASP A 90 -10.55 7.28 8.68
CA ASP A 90 -11.40 6.12 8.38
C ASP A 90 -10.95 5.37 7.09
N ASP A 91 -10.24 6.06 6.19
CA ASP A 91 -9.63 5.45 4.99
C ASP A 91 -8.57 4.41 5.34
N THR A 92 -7.97 4.48 6.53
CA THR A 92 -6.95 3.51 6.94
C THR A 92 -7.51 2.12 7.27
N ASP A 93 -8.80 2.02 7.59
CA ASP A 93 -9.42 0.73 7.90
C ASP A 93 -9.28 -0.25 6.73
N PRO A 94 -9.70 0.09 5.48
CA PRO A 94 -9.41 -0.74 4.31
C PRO A 94 -7.93 -1.03 4.09
N TYR A 95 -7.05 -0.04 4.23
CA TYR A 95 -5.62 -0.23 3.98
C TYR A 95 -5.00 -1.26 4.94
N LYS A 96 -5.27 -1.12 6.24
CA LYS A 96 -4.77 -2.05 7.27
C LYS A 96 -5.26 -3.48 7.06
N ILE A 97 -6.52 -3.63 6.63
CA ILE A 97 -7.08 -4.97 6.36
C ILE A 97 -6.47 -5.56 5.08
N ILE A 98 -6.27 -4.76 4.03
CA ILE A 98 -5.59 -5.20 2.81
C ILE A 98 -4.16 -5.66 3.12
N GLU A 99 -3.43 -4.92 3.96
CA GLU A 99 -2.10 -5.30 4.41
C GLU A 99 -2.13 -6.67 5.11
N GLY A 100 -2.99 -6.84 6.13
CA GLY A 100 -3.12 -8.11 6.84
C GLY A 100 -3.61 -9.27 5.95
N ALA A 101 -4.50 -9.00 5.00
CA ALA A 101 -4.98 -9.97 4.01
C ALA A 101 -3.86 -10.37 3.05
N SER A 102 -2.99 -9.43 2.66
CA SER A 102 -1.83 -9.71 1.81
C SER A 102 -0.83 -10.64 2.49
N TYR A 103 -0.52 -10.41 3.76
CA TYR A 103 0.29 -11.36 4.54
C TYR A 103 -0.37 -12.73 4.64
N SER A 104 -1.70 -12.77 4.77
CA SER A 104 -2.44 -14.04 4.78
C SER A 104 -2.37 -14.78 3.46
N LEU A 105 -2.43 -14.08 2.31
CA LEU A 105 -2.25 -14.67 0.97
C LEU A 105 -0.85 -15.25 0.78
N ALA A 106 0.19 -14.62 1.33
CA ALA A 106 1.56 -15.15 1.28
C ALA A 106 1.72 -16.43 2.10
N VAL A 107 1.02 -16.56 3.23
CA VAL A 107 1.02 -17.79 4.04
C VAL A 107 0.24 -18.90 3.34
N LYS A 108 -0.94 -18.58 2.80
CA LYS A 108 -1.81 -19.54 2.12
C LYS A 108 -2.67 -18.81 1.09
N TYR A 109 -2.36 -19.02 -0.17
CA TYR A 109 -3.11 -18.40 -1.26
C TYR A 109 -4.58 -18.81 -1.27
N ASP A 110 -5.46 -17.81 -1.39
CA ASP A 110 -6.90 -17.95 -1.51
C ASP A 110 -7.39 -17.10 -2.70
N PRO A 111 -7.79 -17.73 -3.82
CA PRO A 111 -8.20 -17.01 -5.03
C PRO A 111 -9.47 -16.15 -4.83
N LYS A 112 -10.31 -16.47 -3.84
CA LYS A 112 -11.50 -15.65 -3.54
C LYS A 112 -11.12 -14.38 -2.81
N LEU A 113 -10.21 -14.48 -1.84
CA LEU A 113 -9.66 -13.32 -1.13
C LEU A 113 -8.88 -12.42 -2.10
N ASP A 114 -8.04 -13.00 -2.94
CA ASP A 114 -7.27 -12.28 -3.96
C ASP A 114 -8.17 -11.49 -4.92
N ALA A 115 -9.21 -12.11 -5.47
CA ALA A 115 -10.19 -11.44 -6.32
C ALA A 115 -11.01 -10.36 -5.58
N TYR A 116 -11.29 -10.58 -4.30
CA TYR A 116 -11.96 -9.58 -3.47
C TYR A 116 -11.07 -8.36 -3.23
N LEU A 117 -9.77 -8.56 -2.96
CA LEU A 117 -8.81 -7.45 -2.87
C LEU A 117 -8.73 -6.65 -4.16
N ASP A 118 -8.70 -7.29 -5.33
CA ASP A 118 -8.71 -6.61 -6.63
C ASP A 118 -9.94 -5.69 -6.77
N SER A 119 -11.11 -6.12 -6.31
CA SER A 119 -12.34 -5.30 -6.35
C SER A 119 -12.26 -4.10 -5.43
N VAL A 120 -11.75 -4.26 -4.21
CA VAL A 120 -11.55 -3.16 -3.25
C VAL A 120 -10.50 -2.17 -3.77
N ILE A 121 -9.37 -2.67 -4.29
CA ILE A 121 -8.31 -1.85 -4.88
C ILE A 121 -8.83 -1.03 -6.07
N THR A 122 -9.75 -1.58 -6.85
CA THR A 122 -10.40 -0.85 -7.94
C THR A 122 -11.20 0.36 -7.42
N LEU A 123 -11.91 0.23 -6.29
CA LEU A 123 -12.62 1.35 -5.66
C LEU A 123 -11.65 2.42 -5.15
N ILE A 124 -10.55 1.99 -4.52
CA ILE A 124 -9.50 2.89 -4.03
C ILE A 124 -8.89 3.67 -5.20
N GLY A 125 -8.57 2.98 -6.31
CA GLY A 125 -8.03 3.62 -7.51
C GLY A 125 -8.99 4.62 -8.15
N ALA A 126 -10.30 4.33 -8.15
CA ALA A 126 -11.32 5.25 -8.67
C ALA A 126 -11.41 6.54 -7.83
N ALA A 127 -11.13 6.46 -6.53
CA ALA A 127 -11.16 7.61 -5.63
C ALA A 127 -9.92 8.52 -5.75
N GLN A 128 -8.83 8.04 -6.36
CA GLN A 128 -7.60 8.83 -6.47
C GLN A 128 -7.76 9.96 -7.46
N GLU A 129 -7.49 11.17 -7.01
CA GLU A 129 -7.55 12.36 -7.88
C GLU A 129 -6.42 12.37 -8.93
N PRO A 130 -6.56 13.16 -10.01
CA PRO A 130 -5.62 13.12 -11.14
C PRO A 130 -4.17 13.42 -10.78
N ASP A 131 -3.93 14.19 -9.72
CA ASP A 131 -2.60 14.54 -9.23
C ASP A 131 -2.02 13.51 -8.22
N GLY A 132 -2.79 12.47 -7.86
CA GLY A 132 -2.38 11.45 -6.90
C GLY A 132 -2.96 11.62 -5.49
N TYR A 133 -3.67 12.72 -5.21
CA TYR A 133 -4.29 12.91 -3.90
C TYR A 133 -5.34 11.83 -3.60
N LEU A 134 -5.37 11.37 -2.33
CA LEU A 134 -6.29 10.32 -1.92
C LEU A 134 -6.60 10.43 -0.41
N THR A 135 -7.68 11.13 -0.09
CA THR A 135 -8.28 11.21 1.25
C THR A 135 -9.77 11.43 1.08
N THR A 136 -10.57 10.40 1.33
CA THR A 136 -11.99 10.41 0.92
C THR A 136 -12.82 11.48 1.61
N CYS A 137 -12.57 11.79 2.90
CA CYS A 137 -13.35 12.80 3.61
C CYS A 137 -13.15 14.22 3.04
N VAL A 138 -11.97 14.52 2.50
CA VAL A 138 -11.65 15.81 1.86
C VAL A 138 -12.25 15.87 0.46
N THR A 139 -12.02 14.84 -0.37
CA THR A 139 -12.57 14.74 -1.73
C THR A 139 -14.10 14.77 -1.72
N ASN A 140 -14.73 14.08 -0.76
CA ASN A 140 -16.19 14.06 -0.57
C ASN A 140 -16.73 15.33 0.11
N LYS A 141 -15.86 16.31 0.48
CA LYS A 141 -16.22 17.57 1.14
C LYS A 141 -17.06 17.36 2.39
N CYS A 142 -16.64 16.43 3.25
CA CYS A 142 -17.38 16.09 4.45
C CYS A 142 -17.31 17.23 5.50
N GLU A 143 -18.27 18.15 5.50
CA GLU A 143 -18.27 19.35 6.35
C GLU A 143 -18.20 19.04 7.86
N ARG A 144 -18.83 17.97 8.33
CA ARG A 144 -18.79 17.58 9.75
C ARG A 144 -17.38 17.20 10.24
N LEU A 145 -16.45 16.91 9.32
CA LEU A 145 -15.04 16.63 9.60
C LEU A 145 -14.12 17.84 9.39
N ASN A 146 -14.63 19.02 8.98
CA ASN A 146 -13.83 20.23 8.75
C ASN A 146 -12.98 20.64 9.96
N ARG A 147 -13.45 20.33 11.17
CA ARG A 147 -12.66 20.56 12.39
C ARG A 147 -11.31 19.84 12.37
N TRP A 148 -11.21 18.72 11.65
CA TRP A 148 -9.99 17.92 11.51
C TRP A 148 -9.11 18.38 10.35
N TRP A 149 -9.66 18.52 9.14
CA TRP A 149 -8.89 18.78 7.93
C TRP A 149 -8.90 20.24 7.45
N GLY A 150 -9.81 21.09 7.96
CA GLY A 150 -9.89 22.50 7.61
C GLY A 150 -10.76 22.77 6.39
N SER A 151 -10.27 23.58 5.43
CA SER A 151 -10.97 23.98 4.22
C SER A 151 -10.30 23.50 2.92
N LYS A 152 -9.06 23.01 3.02
CA LYS A 152 -8.27 22.54 1.89
C LYS A 152 -7.31 21.43 2.31
N ARG A 153 -6.80 20.70 1.32
CA ARG A 153 -5.78 19.64 1.50
C ARG A 153 -4.58 20.14 2.29
N TRP A 154 -4.03 19.33 3.16
CA TRP A 154 -2.81 19.59 3.92
C TRP A 154 -2.87 20.85 4.81
N GLU A 155 -4.07 21.29 5.20
CA GLU A 155 -4.20 22.52 6.00
C GLU A 155 -3.85 22.30 7.47
N LYS A 156 -4.21 21.15 8.03
CA LYS A 156 -4.04 20.85 9.46
C LYS A 156 -3.25 19.55 9.64
N LEU A 157 -2.27 19.55 10.54
CA LEU A 157 -1.49 18.35 10.84
C LEU A 157 -2.36 17.20 11.38
N ASN A 158 -3.36 17.50 12.19
CA ASN A 158 -4.28 16.49 12.74
C ASN A 158 -5.38 16.05 11.76
N SER A 159 -5.28 16.43 10.47
CA SER A 159 -6.14 15.91 9.40
C SER A 159 -5.95 14.42 9.15
N HIS A 160 -4.82 13.89 9.56
CA HIS A 160 -4.40 12.50 9.30
C HIS A 160 -4.26 12.15 7.80
N GLU A 161 -4.10 13.15 6.92
CA GLU A 161 -3.93 12.90 5.49
C GLU A 161 -2.65 12.11 5.21
N LEU A 162 -1.51 12.51 5.84
CA LEU A 162 -0.24 11.78 5.73
C LEU A 162 -0.28 10.41 6.44
N TYR A 163 -1.07 10.29 7.52
CA TYR A 163 -1.33 9.01 8.15
C TYR A 163 -2.08 8.03 7.23
N ASN A 164 -3.10 8.51 6.51
CA ASN A 164 -3.81 7.74 5.49
C ASN A 164 -2.84 7.29 4.38
N SER A 165 -1.99 8.20 3.90
CA SER A 165 -0.97 7.90 2.89
C SER A 165 0.02 6.83 3.37
N GLY A 166 0.51 6.93 4.62
CA GLY A 166 1.42 5.95 5.20
C GLY A 166 0.84 4.54 5.21
N HIS A 167 -0.41 4.36 5.66
CA HIS A 167 -1.08 3.06 5.64
C HIS A 167 -1.40 2.55 4.22
N LEU A 168 -1.66 3.45 3.27
CA LEU A 168 -1.77 3.07 1.86
C LEU A 168 -0.46 2.46 1.35
N TYR A 169 0.69 3.08 1.69
CA TYR A 169 2.00 2.58 1.24
C TYR A 169 2.35 1.23 1.86
N GLU A 170 2.08 1.05 3.16
CA GLU A 170 2.23 -0.23 3.85
C GLU A 170 1.42 -1.34 3.17
N ALA A 171 0.12 -1.10 2.94
CA ALA A 171 -0.77 -2.03 2.27
C ALA A 171 -0.31 -2.35 0.83
N ALA A 172 0.14 -1.33 0.10
CA ALA A 172 0.55 -1.47 -1.29
C ALA A 172 1.82 -2.32 -1.44
N VAL A 173 2.80 -2.11 -0.58
CA VAL A 173 4.03 -2.92 -0.57
C VAL A 173 3.73 -4.35 -0.17
N ALA A 174 2.94 -4.56 0.90
CA ALA A 174 2.55 -5.91 1.34
C ALA A 174 1.79 -6.67 0.22
N HIS A 175 0.84 -6.00 -0.45
CA HIS A 175 0.08 -6.59 -1.55
C HIS A 175 0.98 -6.94 -2.74
N TYR A 176 1.89 -6.05 -3.13
CA TYR A 176 2.84 -6.31 -4.21
C TYR A 176 3.77 -7.48 -3.88
N GLN A 177 4.34 -7.51 -2.68
CA GLN A 177 5.25 -8.60 -2.26
C GLN A 177 4.53 -9.97 -2.17
N ALA A 178 3.26 -9.98 -1.74
CA ALA A 178 2.49 -11.22 -1.60
C ALA A 178 1.96 -11.77 -2.94
N THR A 179 1.62 -10.89 -3.90
CA THR A 179 0.88 -11.27 -5.12
C THR A 179 1.62 -10.98 -6.42
N GLY A 180 2.62 -10.12 -6.40
CA GLY A 180 3.28 -9.58 -7.60
C GLY A 180 2.45 -8.55 -8.37
N LYS A 181 1.21 -8.24 -7.94
CA LYS A 181 0.32 -7.29 -8.60
C LYS A 181 0.69 -5.85 -8.27
N ARG A 182 0.75 -4.99 -9.27
CA ARG A 182 1.12 -3.59 -9.11
C ARG A 182 -0.06 -2.65 -8.87
N SER A 183 -1.29 -3.12 -8.96
CA SER A 183 -2.49 -2.28 -8.97
C SER A 183 -2.58 -1.30 -7.78
N LEU A 184 -2.35 -1.77 -6.54
CA LEU A 184 -2.33 -0.90 -5.36
C LEU A 184 -0.99 -0.13 -5.25
N LEU A 185 0.12 -0.75 -5.68
CA LEU A 185 1.43 -0.10 -5.67
C LEU A 185 1.45 1.14 -6.58
N ASP A 186 0.89 1.05 -7.78
CA ASP A 186 0.85 2.20 -8.71
C ASP A 186 0.00 3.37 -8.16
N ILE A 187 -1.08 3.08 -7.43
CA ILE A 187 -1.87 4.08 -6.70
C ILE A 187 -1.01 4.73 -5.59
N ALA A 188 -0.30 3.93 -4.82
CA ALA A 188 0.55 4.41 -3.74
C ALA A 188 1.72 5.27 -4.25
N LEU A 189 2.39 4.85 -5.33
CA LEU A 189 3.49 5.60 -5.94
C LEU A 189 3.03 6.96 -6.43
N LYS A 190 1.87 7.03 -7.09
CA LYS A 190 1.31 8.30 -7.56
C LYS A 190 0.97 9.25 -6.40
N ASN A 191 0.47 8.71 -5.28
CA ASN A 191 0.23 9.50 -4.07
C ASN A 191 1.56 9.93 -3.41
N ALA A 192 2.56 9.05 -3.33
CA ALA A 192 3.87 9.37 -2.77
C ALA A 192 4.61 10.43 -3.59
N ASP A 193 4.47 10.42 -4.90
CA ASP A 193 5.02 11.47 -5.78
C ASP A 193 4.41 12.84 -5.48
N LEU A 194 3.10 12.90 -5.22
CA LEU A 194 2.44 14.14 -4.77
C LEU A 194 2.97 14.59 -3.40
N VAL A 195 3.15 13.67 -2.45
CA VAL A 195 3.72 14.00 -1.14
C VAL A 195 5.13 14.54 -1.29
N CYS A 196 6.00 13.89 -2.07
CA CYS A 196 7.36 14.37 -2.34
C CYS A 196 7.39 15.73 -3.04
N LYS A 197 6.36 16.08 -3.80
CA LYS A 197 6.21 17.39 -4.44
C LYS A 197 5.78 18.47 -3.46
N ASP A 198 4.80 18.17 -2.59
CA ASP A 198 4.11 19.14 -1.74
C ASP A 198 4.82 19.40 -0.40
N PHE A 199 5.65 18.45 0.07
CA PHE A 199 6.37 18.51 1.35
C PHE A 199 7.89 18.48 1.11
N GLY A 200 8.63 19.07 2.04
CA GLY A 200 10.09 19.08 2.00
C GLY A 200 10.71 20.44 2.32
N PRO A 201 12.05 20.57 2.22
CA PRO A 201 12.79 21.78 2.53
C PRO A 201 12.84 22.78 1.37
N GLY A 202 12.27 22.45 0.21
CA GLY A 202 12.35 23.29 -1.00
C GLY A 202 11.42 24.51 -0.99
N GLU A 203 11.70 25.46 -1.86
CA GLU A 203 10.83 26.63 -2.04
C GLU A 203 9.43 26.21 -2.50
N GLY A 204 8.40 26.70 -1.82
CA GLY A 204 7.00 26.39 -2.11
C GLY A 204 6.49 25.06 -1.51
N GLN A 205 7.37 24.26 -0.93
CA GLN A 205 7.00 23.05 -0.20
C GLN A 205 6.55 23.37 1.24
N LYS A 206 5.81 22.44 1.84
CA LYS A 206 5.39 22.54 3.24
C LYS A 206 6.49 22.00 4.15
N HIS A 207 6.97 22.84 5.06
CA HIS A 207 7.92 22.51 6.11
C HIS A 207 7.16 22.17 7.40
N VAL A 208 6.69 20.95 7.52
CA VAL A 208 5.93 20.48 8.69
C VAL A 208 6.18 18.98 8.91
N PRO A 209 6.12 18.50 10.17
CA PRO A 209 6.19 17.07 10.46
C PRO A 209 4.96 16.33 9.89
N SER A 210 5.00 15.01 9.91
CA SER A 210 3.91 14.15 9.42
C SER A 210 2.61 14.26 10.22
N GLY A 211 2.67 14.82 11.43
CA GLY A 211 1.58 14.93 12.39
C GLY A 211 1.40 13.63 13.18
N HIS A 212 0.91 12.58 12.57
CA HIS A 212 0.87 11.24 13.15
C HIS A 212 1.82 10.31 12.36
N PRO A 213 2.79 9.64 13.04
CA PRO A 213 3.76 8.80 12.35
C PRO A 213 3.10 7.61 11.68
N ILE A 214 3.70 7.11 10.64
CA ILE A 214 3.55 5.92 9.82
C ILE A 214 4.05 6.17 8.39
N ILE A 215 3.91 7.39 7.87
CA ILE A 215 4.30 7.68 6.49
C ILE A 215 5.81 7.49 6.28
N GLU A 216 6.61 7.73 7.30
CA GLU A 216 8.06 7.51 7.31
C GLU A 216 8.40 6.06 6.99
N MET A 217 7.70 5.14 7.65
CA MET A 217 7.87 3.70 7.45
C MET A 217 7.35 3.26 6.09
N GLY A 218 6.17 3.76 5.69
CA GLY A 218 5.59 3.48 4.38
C GLY A 218 6.48 3.94 3.22
N LEU A 219 7.06 5.14 3.31
CA LEU A 219 8.02 5.67 2.32
C LEU A 219 9.30 4.84 2.27
N ALA A 220 9.85 4.43 3.42
CA ALA A 220 11.02 3.56 3.47
C ALA A 220 10.75 2.20 2.80
N LYS A 221 9.55 1.64 2.98
CA LYS A 221 9.13 0.41 2.29
C LYS A 221 8.94 0.63 0.78
N LEU A 222 8.39 1.76 0.34
CA LEU A 222 8.34 2.10 -1.08
C LEU A 222 9.74 2.17 -1.69
N TYR A 223 10.70 2.82 -1.02
CA TYR A 223 12.10 2.81 -1.45
C TYR A 223 12.62 1.40 -1.64
N LYS A 224 12.42 0.51 -0.66
CA LYS A 224 12.90 -0.89 -0.72
C LYS A 224 12.37 -1.68 -1.94
N VAL A 225 11.18 -1.40 -2.44
CA VAL A 225 10.59 -2.12 -3.57
C VAL A 225 10.76 -1.43 -4.92
N THR A 226 11.17 -0.14 -4.93
CA THR A 226 11.30 0.66 -6.16
C THR A 226 12.72 1.12 -6.45
N ASP A 227 13.59 1.18 -5.44
CA ASP A 227 14.93 1.79 -5.45
C ASP A 227 14.91 3.31 -5.81
N GLU A 228 13.75 3.97 -5.62
CA GLU A 228 13.56 5.39 -5.90
C GLU A 228 14.00 6.23 -4.70
N GLN A 229 15.20 6.82 -4.75
CA GLN A 229 15.85 7.56 -3.65
C GLN A 229 14.95 8.65 -3.05
N LYS A 230 14.11 9.30 -3.86
CA LYS A 230 13.17 10.35 -3.39
C LYS A 230 12.28 9.92 -2.23
N TYR A 231 11.89 8.64 -2.17
CA TYR A 231 11.05 8.13 -1.08
C TYR A 231 11.84 7.97 0.22
N LEU A 232 13.09 7.52 0.14
CA LEU A 232 13.97 7.45 1.30
C LEU A 232 14.30 8.84 1.84
N ASP A 233 14.60 9.79 0.96
CA ASP A 233 14.88 11.18 1.32
C ASP A 233 13.66 11.83 2.00
N MET A 234 12.45 11.56 1.52
CA MET A 234 11.21 12.05 2.12
C MET A 234 10.92 11.38 3.47
N ALA A 235 11.18 10.07 3.62
CA ALA A 235 11.09 9.38 4.91
C ALA A 235 12.02 10.03 5.95
N LYS A 236 13.27 10.27 5.56
CA LYS A 236 14.28 10.96 6.39
C LYS A 236 13.82 12.36 6.78
N TYR A 237 13.33 13.14 5.79
CA TYR A 237 12.81 14.48 6.03
C TYR A 237 11.74 14.48 7.13
N PHE A 238 10.72 13.63 7.06
CA PHE A 238 9.68 13.59 8.08
C PHE A 238 10.19 13.14 9.46
N VAL A 239 11.16 12.24 9.53
CA VAL A 239 11.81 11.86 10.81
C VAL A 239 12.54 13.07 11.42
N GLU A 240 13.30 13.82 10.60
CA GLU A 240 14.07 14.98 11.06
C GLU A 240 13.16 16.15 11.46
N GLU A 241 12.03 16.37 10.77
CA GLU A 241 11.06 17.42 11.11
C GLU A 241 10.24 17.09 12.38
N THR A 242 10.15 15.83 12.74
CA THR A 242 9.44 15.41 13.96
C THR A 242 10.30 15.61 15.23
N GLY A 243 11.63 15.62 15.12
CA GLY A 243 12.61 15.87 16.21
C GLY A 243 13.19 14.61 16.78
#